data_33bb242b5a8a84f72e8de37721ebb9ae
#
_entry.id   33bb242b5a8a84f72e8de37721ebb9ae
#
_cell.length_a   1.000
_cell.length_b   1.000
_cell.length_c   1.000
_cell.angle_alpha   90.00
_cell.angle_beta   90.00
_cell.angle_gamma   90.00
#
_symmetry.space_group_name_H-M   'P 1'
#
loop_
_entity.id
_entity.type
_entity.pdbx_description
1 polymer ?
#
loop_
_entity_poly.entity_id
_entity_poly.type
_entity_poly.pdbx_seq_one_letter_code
_entity_poly.pdbx_strand_id
1 'polypeptide(L)'
;MKSYNNLYEQLISYENLELAFKRAKKRKTLKNYVVEFKINLKDNLLKLQNELQTFTYRPRALETFVIRDPKTRKISASDFRDRVVHHALCNIITPILGDGFIFDSFANQKGKGTHNAIKRFERFLGQVSFNHSKIKTGGGRTIFGQQCSCWLCV
;
A
#
# COMPACT_ATOMS: atom_id res chain seq x y z
N MET A 1 -16.53 -15.41 11.27
CA MET A 1 -15.21 -14.81 11.05
C MET A 1 -14.30 -15.87 10.45
N LYS A 2 -13.63 -15.60 9.32
CA LYS A 2 -12.67 -16.56 8.73
C LYS A 2 -11.41 -16.56 9.58
N SER A 3 -10.93 -17.72 10.02
CA SER A 3 -9.66 -17.90 10.71
C SER A 3 -8.59 -18.25 9.67
N TYR A 4 -7.40 -17.68 9.79
CA TYR A 4 -6.28 -17.93 8.90
C TYR A 4 -5.10 -18.46 9.74
N ASN A 5 -4.65 -19.65 9.41
CA ASN A 5 -3.54 -20.31 10.10
C ASN A 5 -2.31 -20.40 9.18
N ASN A 6 -1.13 -20.60 9.76
CA ASN A 6 0.13 -20.85 9.05
C ASN A 6 0.55 -19.72 8.07
N LEU A 7 0.17 -18.47 8.38
CA LEU A 7 0.53 -17.33 7.52
C LEU A 7 2.03 -17.07 7.49
N TYR A 8 2.73 -17.36 8.59
CA TYR A 8 4.16 -17.15 8.68
C TYR A 8 4.94 -18.13 7.81
N GLU A 9 4.54 -19.38 7.77
CA GLU A 9 5.15 -20.40 6.89
C GLU A 9 4.99 -20.02 5.41
N GLN A 10 3.82 -19.52 5.03
CA GLN A 10 3.58 -18.99 3.69
C GLN A 10 4.45 -17.76 3.39
N LEU A 11 4.69 -16.89 4.39
CA LEU A 11 5.57 -15.74 4.23
C LEU A 11 6.99 -16.14 3.89
N ILE A 12 7.53 -17.14 4.61
CA ILE A 12 8.92 -17.60 4.50
C ILE A 12 9.14 -18.47 3.26
N SER A 13 8.08 -18.95 2.61
CA SER A 13 8.22 -19.81 1.45
C SER A 13 9.08 -19.16 0.37
N TYR A 14 10.00 -19.96 -0.22
CA TYR A 14 10.89 -19.47 -1.28
C TYR A 14 10.10 -18.90 -2.48
N GLU A 15 9.00 -19.55 -2.83
CA GLU A 15 8.12 -19.11 -3.92
C GLU A 15 7.53 -17.71 -3.67
N ASN A 16 7.10 -17.43 -2.43
CA ASN A 16 6.59 -16.12 -2.06
C ASN A 16 7.68 -15.05 -2.10
N LEU A 17 8.89 -15.37 -1.63
CA LEU A 17 10.04 -14.45 -1.68
C LEU A 17 10.47 -14.16 -3.12
N GLU A 18 10.46 -15.16 -4.01
CA GLU A 18 10.72 -14.96 -5.44
C GLU A 18 9.67 -14.08 -6.11
N LEU A 19 8.39 -14.32 -5.81
CA LEU A 19 7.28 -13.50 -6.30
C LEU A 19 7.39 -12.05 -5.77
N ALA A 20 7.76 -11.89 -4.51
CA ALA A 20 8.01 -10.60 -3.89
C ALA A 20 9.15 -9.84 -4.58
N PHE A 21 10.25 -10.53 -4.90
CA PHE A 21 11.33 -9.95 -5.69
C PHE A 21 10.85 -9.50 -7.07
N LYS A 22 10.06 -10.33 -7.78
CA LYS A 22 9.48 -9.97 -9.08
C LYS A 22 8.62 -8.70 -8.99
N ARG A 23 7.87 -8.52 -7.89
CA ARG A 23 7.07 -7.30 -7.63
C ARG A 23 7.95 -6.12 -7.25
N ALA A 24 8.95 -6.30 -6.38
CA ALA A 24 9.84 -5.24 -5.92
C ALA A 24 10.67 -4.60 -7.05
N LYS A 25 11.13 -5.40 -8.02
CA LYS A 25 11.91 -4.93 -9.17
C LYS A 25 11.10 -4.22 -10.24
N LYS A 26 9.77 -4.32 -10.23
CA LYS A 26 8.91 -3.74 -11.26
C LYS A 26 9.16 -2.24 -11.41
N ARG A 27 9.45 -1.79 -12.64
CA ARG A 27 9.81 -0.41 -13.03
C ARG A 27 11.14 0.11 -12.45
N LYS A 28 11.98 -0.78 -11.90
CA LYS A 28 13.29 -0.41 -11.29
C LYS A 28 14.42 -1.33 -11.74
N THR A 29 14.25 -2.06 -12.83
CA THR A 29 15.12 -3.14 -13.30
C THR A 29 16.56 -2.70 -13.56
N LEU A 30 16.77 -1.44 -13.96
CA LEU A 30 18.07 -0.85 -14.29
C LEU A 30 18.78 -0.16 -13.10
N LYS A 31 18.17 -0.17 -11.92
CA LYS A 31 18.81 0.44 -10.75
C LYS A 31 19.93 -0.47 -10.21
N ASN A 32 21.09 0.10 -9.88
CA ASN A 32 22.28 -0.64 -9.44
C ASN A 32 21.98 -1.62 -8.30
N TYR A 33 21.28 -1.18 -7.27
CA TYR A 33 20.93 -2.02 -6.13
C TYR A 33 20.03 -3.22 -6.51
N VAL A 34 19.23 -3.11 -7.60
CA VAL A 34 18.42 -4.23 -8.10
C VAL A 34 19.29 -5.20 -8.88
N VAL A 35 20.22 -4.67 -9.67
CA VAL A 35 21.15 -5.49 -10.47
C VAL A 35 22.07 -6.29 -9.54
N GLU A 36 22.65 -5.65 -8.53
CA GLU A 36 23.49 -6.29 -7.50
C GLU A 36 22.75 -7.43 -6.79
N PHE A 37 21.52 -7.15 -6.35
CA PHE A 37 20.69 -8.16 -5.70
C PHE A 37 20.37 -9.33 -6.63
N LYS A 38 20.20 -9.07 -7.94
CA LYS A 38 19.86 -10.06 -8.96
C LYS A 38 21.03 -10.98 -9.29
N ILE A 39 22.29 -10.50 -9.25
CA ILE A 39 23.49 -11.30 -9.56
C ILE A 39 23.52 -12.57 -8.69
N ASN A 40 23.28 -12.41 -7.38
CA ASN A 40 23.27 -13.51 -6.42
C ASN A 40 21.87 -13.78 -5.87
N LEU A 41 20.86 -13.81 -6.77
CA LEU A 41 19.46 -13.85 -6.37
C LEU A 41 19.14 -15.04 -5.44
N LYS A 42 19.56 -16.25 -5.82
CA LYS A 42 19.29 -17.46 -5.04
C LYS A 42 19.86 -17.36 -3.64
N ASP A 43 21.14 -17.00 -3.52
CA ASP A 43 21.82 -16.89 -2.24
C ASP A 43 21.21 -15.80 -1.36
N ASN A 44 20.85 -14.66 -1.95
CA ASN A 44 20.20 -13.57 -1.24
C ASN A 44 18.81 -13.95 -0.73
N LEU A 45 18.02 -14.69 -1.52
CA LEU A 45 16.70 -15.17 -1.08
C LEU A 45 16.82 -16.26 -0.02
N LEU A 46 17.77 -17.20 -0.15
CA LEU A 46 18.01 -18.22 0.86
C LEU A 46 18.50 -17.62 2.18
N LYS A 47 19.39 -16.64 2.14
CA LYS A 47 19.79 -15.89 3.34
C LYS A 47 18.60 -15.22 4.02
N LEU A 48 17.75 -14.54 3.25
CA LEU A 48 16.53 -13.93 3.78
C LEU A 48 15.59 -14.96 4.39
N GLN A 49 15.40 -16.10 3.72
CA GLN A 49 14.59 -17.20 4.22
C GLN A 49 15.11 -17.72 5.56
N ASN A 50 16.41 -18.01 5.64
CA ASN A 50 17.04 -18.47 6.87
C ASN A 50 16.93 -17.45 8.01
N GLU A 51 17.15 -16.16 7.74
CA GLU A 51 17.01 -15.10 8.75
C GLU A 51 15.57 -14.97 9.24
N LEU A 52 14.57 -15.13 8.38
CA LEU A 52 13.18 -15.15 8.77
C LEU A 52 12.84 -16.41 9.57
N GLN A 53 13.33 -17.58 9.18
CA GLN A 53 13.11 -18.85 9.90
C GLN A 53 13.70 -18.83 11.31
N THR A 54 14.89 -18.25 11.46
CA THR A 54 15.59 -18.15 12.75
C THR A 54 15.19 -16.95 13.58
N PHE A 55 14.23 -16.12 13.09
CA PHE A 55 13.82 -14.87 13.74
C PHE A 55 14.96 -13.86 13.98
N THR A 56 16.04 -13.97 13.22
CA THR A 56 17.21 -13.08 13.31
C THR A 56 17.14 -11.91 12.34
N TYR A 57 16.12 -11.87 11.48
CA TYR A 57 15.94 -10.79 10.52
C TYR A 57 15.83 -9.43 11.23
N ARG A 58 16.67 -8.48 10.80
CA ARG A 58 16.61 -7.08 11.22
C ARG A 58 16.57 -6.19 9.97
N PRO A 59 15.63 -5.24 9.89
CA PRO A 59 15.61 -4.27 8.81
C PRO A 59 16.84 -3.37 8.89
N ARG A 60 17.33 -2.97 7.73
CA ARG A 60 18.46 -2.02 7.61
C ARG A 60 18.02 -0.60 7.91
N ALA A 61 18.99 0.26 8.18
CA ALA A 61 18.74 1.68 8.38
C ALA A 61 18.04 2.28 7.15
N LEU A 62 17.11 3.21 7.39
CA LEU A 62 16.40 3.92 6.33
C LEU A 62 17.31 5.00 5.74
N GLU A 63 17.38 5.03 4.42
CA GLU A 63 18.02 6.13 3.69
C GLU A 63 17.05 7.30 3.59
N THR A 64 17.45 8.45 4.14
CA THR A 64 16.57 9.62 4.20
C THR A 64 17.06 10.70 3.26
N PHE A 65 16.18 11.20 2.40
CA PHE A 65 16.45 12.31 1.50
C PHE A 65 15.27 13.30 1.45
N VAL A 66 15.55 14.50 0.98
CA VAL A 66 14.55 15.59 0.92
C VAL A 66 14.23 15.88 -0.54
N ILE A 67 12.94 15.80 -0.88
CA ILE A 67 12.41 16.28 -2.15
C ILE A 67 11.80 17.66 -1.91
N ARG A 68 12.11 18.63 -2.78
CA ARG A 68 11.68 20.04 -2.63
C ARG A 68 10.56 20.46 -3.57
N ASP A 69 10.21 19.64 -4.55
CA ASP A 69 9.19 19.96 -5.55
C ASP A 69 7.99 19.01 -5.45
N PRO A 70 6.74 19.50 -5.46
CA PRO A 70 6.25 20.88 -5.33
C PRO A 70 6.29 21.41 -3.88
N LYS A 71 6.43 20.54 -2.90
CA LYS A 71 6.54 20.84 -1.48
C LYS A 71 7.74 20.11 -0.89
N THR A 72 8.42 20.72 0.05
CA THR A 72 9.53 20.10 0.77
C THR A 72 9.02 18.91 1.58
N ARG A 73 9.52 17.71 1.26
CA ARG A 73 9.16 16.47 1.95
C ARG A 73 10.40 15.68 2.29
N LYS A 74 10.49 15.24 3.52
CA LYS A 74 11.50 14.28 3.97
C LYS A 74 10.98 12.87 3.66
N ILE A 75 11.69 12.14 2.82
CA ILE A 75 11.34 10.78 2.42
C ILE A 75 12.36 9.82 3.00
N SER A 76 11.88 8.75 3.63
CA SER A 76 12.70 7.67 4.14
C SER A 76 12.49 6.44 3.26
N ALA A 77 13.54 5.99 2.59
CA ALA A 77 13.54 4.82 1.72
C ALA A 77 14.15 3.62 2.45
N SER A 78 13.49 2.48 2.39
CA SER A 78 14.04 1.22 2.87
C SER A 78 15.01 0.63 1.87
N ASP A 79 15.97 -0.18 2.35
CA ASP A 79 16.85 -0.99 1.51
C ASP A 79 16.04 -1.92 0.58
N PHE A 80 16.63 -2.30 -0.56
CA PHE A 80 15.94 -3.17 -1.53
C PHE A 80 15.63 -4.55 -0.95
N ARG A 81 16.52 -5.09 -0.13
CA ARG A 81 16.33 -6.35 0.59
C ARG A 81 15.08 -6.29 1.47
N ASP A 82 14.90 -5.23 2.23
CA ASP A 82 13.75 -5.05 3.11
C ASP A 82 12.45 -4.83 2.32
N ARG A 83 12.54 -4.17 1.16
CA ARG A 83 11.39 -4.05 0.25
C ARG A 83 10.90 -5.41 -0.26
N VAL A 84 11.81 -6.36 -0.49
CA VAL A 84 11.41 -7.74 -0.86
C VAL A 84 10.59 -8.37 0.27
N VAL A 85 11.03 -8.23 1.53
CA VAL A 85 10.28 -8.74 2.69
C VAL A 85 8.92 -8.04 2.84
N HIS A 86 8.87 -6.71 2.66
CA HIS A 86 7.61 -5.97 2.67
C HIS A 86 6.63 -6.46 1.59
N HIS A 87 7.12 -6.74 0.37
CA HIS A 87 6.29 -7.31 -0.69
C HIS A 87 5.84 -8.72 -0.38
N ALA A 88 6.69 -9.55 0.24
CA ALA A 88 6.33 -10.90 0.67
C ALA A 88 5.20 -10.87 1.70
N LEU A 89 5.28 -9.96 2.67
CA LEU A 89 4.22 -9.73 3.66
C LEU A 89 2.93 -9.25 3.00
N CYS A 90 3.01 -8.26 2.12
CA CYS A 90 1.84 -7.74 1.39
C CYS A 90 1.17 -8.79 0.50
N ASN A 91 1.92 -9.75 -0.06
CA ASN A 91 1.34 -10.81 -0.88
C ASN A 91 0.31 -11.63 -0.11
N ILE A 92 0.55 -11.84 1.18
CA ILE A 92 -0.29 -12.67 2.05
C ILE A 92 -1.37 -11.85 2.73
N ILE A 93 -1.02 -10.67 3.27
CA ILE A 93 -1.95 -9.87 4.07
C ILE A 93 -2.98 -9.14 3.19
N THR A 94 -2.58 -8.66 1.99
CA THR A 94 -3.47 -7.86 1.14
C THR A 94 -4.77 -8.59 0.77
N PRO A 95 -4.78 -9.87 0.35
CA PRO A 95 -6.02 -10.56 0.05
C PRO A 95 -6.91 -10.75 1.30
N ILE A 96 -6.29 -11.02 2.45
CA ILE A 96 -7.02 -11.24 3.72
C ILE A 96 -7.72 -9.95 4.17
N LEU A 97 -6.99 -8.83 4.17
CA LEU A 97 -7.54 -7.53 4.55
C LEU A 97 -8.51 -6.99 3.49
N GLY A 98 -8.25 -7.29 2.21
CA GLY A 98 -9.09 -6.83 1.10
C GLY A 98 -10.54 -7.31 1.22
N ASP A 99 -10.74 -8.53 1.68
CA ASP A 99 -12.08 -9.11 1.90
C ASP A 99 -12.85 -8.43 3.05
N GLY A 100 -12.13 -7.82 3.99
CA GLY A 100 -12.72 -7.12 5.14
C GLY A 100 -13.04 -5.64 4.90
N PHE A 101 -12.57 -5.05 3.82
CA PHE A 101 -12.83 -3.64 3.54
C PHE A 101 -14.26 -3.40 3.05
N ILE A 102 -14.87 -2.33 3.56
CA ILE A 102 -16.16 -1.86 3.06
C ILE A 102 -16.06 -1.51 1.57
N PHE A 103 -17.17 -1.70 0.85
CA PHE A 103 -17.20 -1.45 -0.60
C PHE A 103 -16.75 -0.03 -0.96
N ASP A 104 -17.10 0.97 -0.16
CA ASP A 104 -16.81 2.38 -0.39
C ASP A 104 -15.41 2.84 0.07
N SER A 105 -14.51 1.89 0.38
CA SER A 105 -13.09 2.17 0.56
C SER A 105 -12.40 2.27 -0.81
N PHE A 106 -11.87 3.44 -1.17
CA PHE A 106 -11.27 3.72 -2.48
C PHE A 106 -9.75 3.94 -2.43
N ALA A 107 -9.20 4.24 -1.27
CA ALA A 107 -7.78 4.53 -1.12
C ALA A 107 -6.92 3.27 -1.31
N ASN A 108 -5.88 3.40 -2.15
CA ASN A 108 -4.88 2.35 -2.39
C ASN A 108 -5.42 0.98 -2.85
N GLN A 109 -6.63 0.93 -3.42
CA GLN A 109 -7.21 -0.31 -3.92
C GLN A 109 -7.13 -0.38 -5.46
N LYS A 110 -6.80 -1.58 -5.98
CA LYS A 110 -6.81 -1.84 -7.43
C LYS A 110 -8.23 -1.71 -7.99
N GLY A 111 -8.35 -1.06 -9.16
CA GLY A 111 -9.64 -0.84 -9.83
C GLY A 111 -10.52 0.22 -9.17
N LYS A 112 -10.12 0.73 -8.01
CA LYS A 112 -10.70 1.88 -7.33
C LYS A 112 -9.71 3.05 -7.43
N GLY A 113 -10.09 4.22 -7.08
CA GLY A 113 -9.22 5.40 -7.14
C GLY A 113 -10.05 6.66 -7.03
N THR A 114 -9.41 7.81 -7.06
CA THR A 114 -10.06 9.11 -6.85
C THR A 114 -11.26 9.33 -7.78
N HIS A 115 -11.15 8.98 -9.07
CA HIS A 115 -12.27 9.14 -10.00
C HIS A 115 -13.49 8.27 -9.65
N ASN A 116 -13.26 7.03 -9.23
CA ASN A 116 -14.37 6.16 -8.82
C ASN A 116 -14.97 6.60 -7.48
N ALA A 117 -14.15 7.14 -6.58
CA ALA A 117 -14.62 7.76 -5.34
C ALA A 117 -15.54 8.95 -5.62
N ILE A 118 -15.13 9.86 -6.53
CA ILE A 118 -15.94 11.02 -6.92
C ILE A 118 -17.27 10.57 -7.55
N LYS A 119 -17.23 9.65 -8.52
CA LYS A 119 -18.47 9.10 -9.13
C LYS A 119 -19.41 8.47 -8.10
N ARG A 120 -18.85 7.80 -7.10
CA ARG A 120 -19.63 7.20 -6.02
C ARG A 120 -20.25 8.27 -5.13
N PHE A 121 -19.47 9.27 -4.79
CA PHE A 121 -19.94 10.43 -4.01
C PHE A 121 -21.05 11.19 -4.74
N GLU A 122 -20.89 11.47 -6.04
CA GLU A 122 -21.92 12.12 -6.86
C GLU A 122 -23.22 11.33 -6.89
N ARG A 123 -23.12 9.98 -6.95
CA ARG A 123 -24.29 9.11 -6.88
C ARG A 123 -25.01 9.24 -5.53
N PHE A 124 -24.28 9.28 -4.42
CA PHE A 124 -24.87 9.49 -3.11
C PHE A 124 -25.51 10.88 -3.00
N LEU A 125 -24.83 11.91 -3.50
CA LEU A 125 -25.43 13.25 -3.56
C LEU A 125 -26.73 13.27 -4.35
N GLY A 126 -26.78 12.61 -5.51
CA GLY A 126 -28.00 12.52 -6.32
C GLY A 126 -29.14 11.76 -5.63
N GLN A 127 -28.84 10.79 -4.76
CA GLN A 127 -29.85 10.07 -3.98
C GLN A 127 -30.42 10.90 -2.83
N VAL A 128 -29.62 11.77 -2.22
CA VAL A 128 -30.01 12.54 -1.02
C VAL A 128 -30.51 13.95 -1.39
N SER A 129 -30.04 14.50 -2.51
CA SER A 129 -30.42 15.81 -2.99
C SER A 129 -31.20 15.69 -4.31
N PHE A 130 -32.41 16.24 -4.35
CA PHE A 130 -33.13 16.35 -5.59
C PHE A 130 -32.38 17.35 -6.51
N ASN A 131 -31.89 16.89 -7.66
CA ASN A 131 -31.13 17.70 -8.63
C ASN A 131 -29.91 18.46 -8.04
N HIS A 132 -29.12 17.82 -7.17
CA HIS A 132 -27.97 18.44 -6.53
C HIS A 132 -28.28 19.74 -5.75
N SER A 133 -29.53 19.95 -5.36
CA SER A 133 -29.91 21.04 -4.48
C SER A 133 -29.24 20.93 -3.10
N LYS A 134 -29.08 22.02 -2.39
CA LYS A 134 -28.43 22.09 -1.09
C LYS A 134 -29.04 21.08 -0.11
N ILE A 135 -28.23 20.14 0.37
CA ILE A 135 -28.63 19.19 1.40
C ILE A 135 -28.76 19.95 2.72
N LYS A 136 -29.95 20.01 3.27
CA LYS A 136 -30.19 20.52 4.63
C LYS A 136 -29.91 19.38 5.62
N THR A 137 -28.85 19.45 6.38
CA THR A 137 -28.66 18.59 7.55
C THR A 137 -29.57 19.06 8.67
N GLY A 138 -30.16 18.13 9.42
CA GLY A 138 -31.15 18.38 10.48
C GLY A 138 -30.73 19.28 11.66
N GLY A 139 -29.73 20.13 11.48
CA GLY A 139 -29.28 21.15 12.41
C GLY A 139 -28.98 22.49 11.75
N GLY A 140 -29.56 22.78 10.57
CA GLY A 140 -29.43 24.11 9.90
C GLY A 140 -28.07 24.40 9.28
N ARG A 141 -27.11 23.46 9.33
CA ARG A 141 -25.79 23.57 8.68
C ARG A 141 -25.84 22.96 7.27
N THR A 142 -25.53 23.76 6.26
CA THR A 142 -25.33 23.25 4.89
C THR A 142 -23.96 22.60 4.78
N ILE A 143 -23.90 21.41 4.20
CA ILE A 143 -22.64 20.66 3.97
C ILE A 143 -21.70 21.40 2.99
N PHE A 144 -22.23 22.30 2.18
CA PHE A 144 -21.47 23.17 1.30
C PHE A 144 -21.20 24.53 2.00
N GLY A 145 -20.07 24.61 2.68
CA GLY A 145 -19.64 25.86 3.35
C GLY A 145 -18.48 25.69 4.32
N GLN A 146 -18.17 24.49 4.68
CA GLN A 146 -16.93 24.22 5.40
C GLN A 146 -15.88 23.72 4.40
N GLN A 147 -14.79 24.50 4.26
CA GLN A 147 -13.56 24.01 3.65
C GLN A 147 -13.29 22.60 4.21
N CYS A 148 -13.42 21.60 3.35
CA CYS A 148 -12.94 20.26 3.66
C CYS A 148 -11.44 20.35 3.91
N SER A 149 -11.05 20.49 5.16
CA SER A 149 -9.69 20.18 5.64
C SER A 149 -9.52 18.67 5.74
N CYS A 150 -10.04 17.94 4.76
CA CYS A 150 -9.80 16.52 4.69
C CYS A 150 -8.44 16.29 4.06
N TRP A 151 -7.69 15.44 4.68
CA TRP A 151 -6.35 14.92 4.38
C TRP A 151 -6.17 14.38 2.95
N LEU A 152 -7.06 14.66 2.02
CA LEU A 152 -7.04 14.22 0.63
C LEU A 152 -6.45 15.25 -0.35
N CYS A 153 -6.00 16.40 0.14
CA CYS A 153 -5.30 17.44 -0.64
C CYS A 153 -3.82 17.53 -0.31
N VAL A 154 -3.14 16.37 -0.12
CA VAL A 154 -1.68 16.30 -0.05
C VAL A 154 -1.17 15.25 -1.03
#